data_82ef33cacd6e923851eac73e41c8cac7
#
_entry.id   82ef33cacd6e923851eac73e41c8cac7
#
_cell.length_a   1.000
_cell.length_b   1.000
_cell.length_c   1.000
_cell.angle_alpha   90.00
_cell.angle_beta   90.00
_cell.angle_gamma   90.00
#
_symmetry.space_group_name_H-M   'P 1'
#
loop_
_entity.id
_entity.type
_entity.pdbx_description
1 polymer ?
#
loop_
_entity_poly.entity_id
_entity_poly.type
_entity_poly.pdbx_seq_one_letter_code
_entity_poly.pdbx_strand_id
1 'polypeptide(L)'
;MKKHIFFAVALAGAVCFAAELFNGKNLDGWVSVADHSATGGYLASEPTWAVVDGAIRTTGTPFGYLRTKRSDFANYRLKFEYRWWRGTEKPNSGVFLRLSADTGTFIPRAYENQLERESVCSVFALGGAVLEGVAPRTPYDPADALSGIAAVPRKVSSSEKAMGEWNLFEVEVNGDSVVNRLNGVELNRVKGLKTMKGAIGLQSEGGAIEFRNIVLEELP
;
A
#
# COMPACT_ATOMS: atom_id res chain seq x y z
N MET A 1 44.43 46.45 -3.92
CA MET A 1 44.05 45.16 -3.34
C MET A 1 42.51 45.01 -3.47
N LYS A 2 42.02 44.22 -4.44
CA LYS A 2 40.59 43.96 -4.63
C LYS A 2 40.22 42.72 -3.79
N LYS A 3 39.34 42.91 -2.78
CA LYS A 3 38.79 41.83 -1.98
C LYS A 3 37.72 41.11 -2.80
N HIS A 4 37.93 39.85 -3.13
CA HIS A 4 36.92 38.98 -3.71
C HIS A 4 36.09 38.43 -2.57
N ILE A 5 34.81 38.81 -2.54
CA ILE A 5 33.81 38.25 -1.63
C ILE A 5 33.24 37.01 -2.34
N PHE A 6 33.54 35.84 -1.82
CA PHE A 6 32.86 34.58 -2.23
C PHE A 6 31.52 34.49 -1.51
N PHE A 7 30.44 34.58 -2.25
CA PHE A 7 29.12 34.17 -1.75
C PHE A 7 29.03 32.64 -1.81
N ALA A 8 29.04 32.00 -0.65
CA ALA A 8 28.66 30.61 -0.53
C ALA A 8 27.13 30.54 -0.61
N VAL A 9 26.60 30.02 -1.71
CA VAL A 9 25.17 29.63 -1.79
C VAL A 9 25.04 28.30 -1.06
N ALA A 10 24.53 28.35 0.17
CA ALA A 10 24.11 27.17 0.87
C ALA A 10 22.83 26.66 0.19
N LEU A 11 22.93 25.60 -0.62
CA LEU A 11 21.76 24.79 -0.97
C LEU A 11 21.27 24.14 0.31
N ALA A 12 20.14 24.62 0.84
CA ALA A 12 19.38 23.92 1.87
C ALA A 12 18.80 22.66 1.22
N GLY A 13 19.56 21.56 1.23
CA GLY A 13 19.03 20.24 0.91
C GLY A 13 17.99 19.89 1.97
N ALA A 14 16.75 19.68 1.57
CA ALA A 14 15.73 19.11 2.44
C ALA A 14 16.23 17.74 2.91
N VAL A 15 16.52 17.61 4.21
CA VAL A 15 16.88 16.33 4.81
C VAL A 15 15.60 15.52 4.90
N CYS A 16 15.38 14.61 3.96
CA CYS A 16 14.30 13.64 4.03
C CYS A 16 14.64 12.60 5.10
N PHE A 17 13.87 12.56 6.17
CA PHE A 17 13.99 11.53 7.19
C PHE A 17 13.08 10.36 6.83
N ALA A 18 13.66 9.17 6.76
CA ALA A 18 12.91 7.94 6.66
C ALA A 18 12.30 7.63 8.04
N ALA A 19 10.99 7.41 8.10
CA ALA A 19 10.27 7.05 9.31
C ALA A 19 9.91 5.56 9.28
N GLU A 20 10.21 4.85 10.37
CA GLU A 20 9.69 3.49 10.56
C GLU A 20 8.20 3.58 10.90
N LEU A 21 7.34 3.03 10.04
CA LEU A 21 5.90 2.95 10.28
C LEU A 21 5.51 1.79 11.18
N PHE A 22 6.38 0.80 11.34
CA PHE A 22 6.20 -0.36 12.20
C PHE A 22 7.42 -0.58 13.09
N ASN A 23 7.21 -0.66 14.40
CA ASN A 23 8.26 -0.75 15.41
C ASN A 23 8.75 -2.19 15.67
N GLY A 24 8.23 -3.20 14.96
CA GLY A 24 8.56 -4.61 15.15
C GLY A 24 7.99 -5.26 16.42
N LYS A 25 7.22 -4.55 17.24
CA LYS A 25 6.79 -5.05 18.59
C LYS A 25 5.28 -5.07 18.78
N ASN A 26 4.58 -4.04 18.29
CA ASN A 26 3.13 -3.89 18.45
C ASN A 26 2.54 -3.06 17.31
N LEU A 27 1.22 -2.92 17.30
CA LEU A 27 0.50 -2.15 16.28
C LEU A 27 0.28 -0.68 16.68
N ASP A 28 1.12 -0.11 17.55
CA ASP A 28 1.08 1.31 17.85
C ASP A 28 1.30 2.12 16.56
N GLY A 29 0.46 3.14 16.35
CA GLY A 29 0.45 3.90 15.09
C GLY A 29 -0.44 3.32 13.99
N TRP A 30 -1.09 2.17 14.22
CA TRP A 30 -2.00 1.53 13.28
C TRP A 30 -3.43 1.44 13.83
N VAL A 31 -4.40 1.28 12.92
CA VAL A 31 -5.82 1.06 13.20
C VAL A 31 -6.31 -0.09 12.34
N SER A 32 -6.90 -1.10 12.96
CA SER A 32 -7.57 -2.19 12.26
C SER A 32 -8.97 -1.75 11.85
N VAL A 33 -9.33 -2.01 10.61
CA VAL A 33 -10.65 -1.78 10.04
C VAL A 33 -11.13 -3.11 9.46
N ALA A 34 -12.13 -3.70 10.11
CA ALA A 34 -12.74 -4.93 9.63
C ALA A 34 -13.83 -4.61 8.60
N ASP A 35 -14.06 -5.53 7.68
CA ASP A 35 -15.25 -5.49 6.82
C ASP A 35 -16.50 -5.83 7.64
N HIS A 36 -17.41 -4.89 7.72
CA HIS A 36 -18.72 -5.06 8.35
C HIS A 36 -19.83 -5.26 7.30
N SER A 37 -19.49 -5.31 6.02
CA SER A 37 -20.48 -5.59 4.98
C SER A 37 -20.96 -7.04 5.06
N ALA A 38 -22.25 -7.24 4.81
CA ALA A 38 -22.92 -8.53 4.95
C ALA A 38 -22.44 -9.62 3.95
N THR A 39 -21.48 -9.31 3.11
CA THR A 39 -21.00 -10.21 2.05
C THR A 39 -20.16 -11.37 2.54
N GLY A 40 -19.90 -11.49 3.84
CA GLY A 40 -19.07 -12.57 4.36
C GLY A 40 -19.48 -13.17 5.69
N GLY A 41 -20.42 -12.61 6.45
CA GLY A 41 -20.99 -13.25 7.65
C GLY A 41 -20.00 -13.60 8.78
N TYR A 42 -18.76 -13.19 8.69
CA TYR A 42 -17.73 -13.49 9.68
C TYR A 42 -17.51 -12.30 10.60
N LEU A 43 -18.35 -12.19 11.62
CA LEU A 43 -17.95 -11.52 12.84
C LEU A 43 -16.82 -12.36 13.46
N ALA A 44 -15.59 -12.07 13.13
CA ALA A 44 -14.47 -12.78 13.72
C ALA A 44 -14.41 -12.47 15.22
N SER A 45 -14.40 -13.50 16.04
CA SER A 45 -14.09 -13.42 17.46
C SER A 45 -12.60 -13.15 17.72
N GLU A 46 -11.75 -13.32 16.71
CA GLU A 46 -10.30 -13.21 16.79
C GLU A 46 -9.80 -11.97 16.02
N PRO A 47 -8.79 -11.26 16.52
CA PRO A 47 -8.20 -10.13 15.80
C PRO A 47 -7.57 -10.61 14.48
N THR A 48 -7.88 -9.92 13.37
CA THR A 48 -7.30 -10.19 12.06
C THR A 48 -5.79 -10.01 12.04
N TRP A 49 -5.28 -9.06 12.83
CA TRP A 49 -3.90 -8.63 12.81
C TRP A 49 -3.18 -8.97 14.10
N ALA A 50 -2.00 -9.56 13.99
CA ALA A 50 -1.12 -9.86 15.11
C ALA A 50 0.32 -9.45 14.79
N VAL A 51 1.13 -9.24 15.83
CA VAL A 51 2.59 -9.11 15.70
C VAL A 51 3.23 -10.39 16.18
N VAL A 52 3.96 -11.06 15.29
CA VAL A 52 4.64 -12.33 15.58
C VAL A 52 6.04 -12.26 14.99
N ASP A 53 7.05 -12.55 15.79
CA ASP A 53 8.46 -12.58 15.38
C ASP A 53 8.92 -11.32 14.64
N GLY A 54 8.48 -10.14 15.11
CA GLY A 54 8.84 -8.87 14.51
C GLY A 54 8.15 -8.55 13.18
N ALA A 55 7.09 -9.28 12.82
CA ALA A 55 6.30 -9.04 11.62
C ALA A 55 4.81 -8.84 11.96
N ILE A 56 4.13 -7.97 11.21
CA ILE A 56 2.68 -7.87 11.18
C ILE A 56 2.17 -9.07 10.38
N ARG A 57 1.23 -9.82 10.94
CA ARG A 57 0.68 -11.04 10.37
C ARG A 57 -0.83 -10.95 10.26
N THR A 58 -1.39 -11.44 9.15
CA THR A 58 -2.81 -11.73 9.00
C THR A 58 -3.01 -13.11 8.37
N THR A 59 -4.12 -13.76 8.70
CA THR A 59 -4.57 -14.99 8.02
C THR A 59 -5.28 -14.70 6.70
N GLY A 60 -5.57 -13.43 6.41
CA GLY A 60 -6.37 -13.02 5.27
C GLY A 60 -7.88 -13.03 5.53
N THR A 61 -8.31 -13.48 6.71
CA THR A 61 -9.73 -13.51 7.14
C THR A 61 -9.84 -13.07 8.60
N PRO A 62 -10.89 -12.29 8.95
CA PRO A 62 -11.88 -11.67 8.08
C PRO A 62 -11.23 -10.68 7.11
N PHE A 63 -11.97 -10.28 6.07
CA PHE A 63 -11.57 -9.23 5.16
C PHE A 63 -11.53 -7.89 5.90
N GLY A 64 -10.67 -7.00 5.43
CA GLY A 64 -10.46 -5.69 6.02
C GLY A 64 -9.06 -5.18 5.74
N TYR A 65 -8.61 -4.22 6.55
CA TYR A 65 -7.25 -3.68 6.42
C TYR A 65 -6.73 -3.12 7.74
N LEU A 66 -5.42 -3.01 7.80
CA LEU A 66 -4.69 -2.32 8.86
C LEU A 66 -4.13 -1.03 8.25
N ARG A 67 -4.52 0.15 8.74
CA ARG A 67 -4.01 1.43 8.22
C ARG A 67 -3.25 2.22 9.27
N THR A 68 -2.36 3.09 8.83
CA THR A 68 -1.71 4.04 9.72
C THR A 68 -2.72 5.01 10.34
N LYS A 69 -2.51 5.42 11.59
CA LYS A 69 -3.27 6.52 12.23
C LYS A 69 -3.01 7.83 11.51
N ARG A 70 -1.76 8.08 11.14
CA ARG A 70 -1.39 9.20 10.30
C ARG A 70 -1.97 9.01 8.90
N SER A 71 -2.58 10.05 8.33
CA SER A 71 -3.33 10.01 7.07
C SER A 71 -3.06 11.23 6.16
N ASP A 72 -1.88 11.84 6.28
CA ASP A 72 -1.50 13.02 5.52
C ASP A 72 -0.33 12.79 4.54
N PHE A 73 -0.01 11.53 4.26
CA PHE A 73 1.02 11.17 3.29
C PHE A 73 0.57 11.52 1.87
N ALA A 74 1.40 12.27 1.13
CA ALA A 74 1.12 12.71 -0.24
C ALA A 74 2.15 12.16 -1.24
N ASN A 75 3.39 12.63 -1.13
CA ASN A 75 4.52 12.18 -1.94
C ASN A 75 5.49 11.43 -1.04
N TYR A 76 5.88 10.23 -1.41
CA TYR A 76 6.74 9.42 -0.56
C TYR A 76 7.36 8.24 -1.31
N ARG A 77 8.42 7.70 -0.72
CA ARG A 77 8.91 6.35 -0.99
C ARG A 77 8.55 5.46 0.18
N LEU A 78 7.86 4.36 -0.10
CA LEU A 78 7.52 3.33 0.88
C LEU A 78 8.29 2.06 0.53
N LYS A 79 8.95 1.48 1.53
CA LYS A 79 9.62 0.19 1.43
C LYS A 79 9.10 -0.72 2.51
N PHE A 80 8.87 -1.97 2.17
CA PHE A 80 8.52 -3.01 3.13
C PHE A 80 8.92 -4.36 2.58
N GLU A 81 9.02 -5.33 3.49
CA GLU A 81 9.14 -6.73 3.11
C GLU A 81 7.85 -7.46 3.39
N TYR A 82 7.46 -8.36 2.48
CA TYR A 82 6.34 -9.26 2.68
C TYR A 82 6.70 -10.70 2.31
N ARG A 83 5.98 -11.65 2.91
CA ARG A 83 6.02 -13.05 2.49
C ARG A 83 4.67 -13.71 2.66
N TRP A 84 4.33 -14.57 1.74
CA TRP A 84 3.20 -15.48 1.85
C TRP A 84 3.54 -16.65 2.76
N TRP A 85 2.59 -17.15 3.53
CA TRP A 85 2.80 -18.40 4.24
C TRP A 85 2.88 -19.55 3.24
N ARG A 86 3.69 -20.57 3.59
CA ARG A 86 3.74 -21.81 2.80
C ARG A 86 2.38 -22.49 2.85
N GLY A 87 1.84 -22.88 1.69
CA GLY A 87 0.54 -23.53 1.56
C GLY A 87 -0.65 -22.58 1.47
N THR A 88 -0.44 -21.26 1.36
CA THR A 88 -1.54 -20.32 1.03
C THR A 88 -2.07 -20.64 -0.37
N GLU A 89 -3.30 -21.10 -0.47
CA GLU A 89 -3.89 -21.54 -1.74
C GLU A 89 -4.24 -20.37 -2.67
N LYS A 90 -4.73 -19.28 -2.10
CA LYS A 90 -5.16 -18.07 -2.82
C LYS A 90 -4.44 -16.85 -2.22
N PRO A 91 -3.19 -16.62 -2.62
CA PRO A 91 -2.40 -15.52 -2.07
C PRO A 91 -2.89 -14.19 -2.64
N ASN A 92 -3.84 -13.54 -1.93
CA ASN A 92 -4.36 -12.23 -2.27
C ASN A 92 -4.28 -11.28 -1.06
N SER A 93 -3.75 -10.10 -1.29
CA SER A 93 -3.58 -8.98 -0.39
C SER A 93 -3.17 -7.76 -1.21
N GLY A 94 -3.15 -6.58 -0.58
CA GLY A 94 -2.73 -5.34 -1.23
C GLY A 94 -2.12 -4.35 -0.25
N VAL A 95 -1.49 -3.31 -0.80
CA VAL A 95 -1.03 -2.15 -0.04
C VAL A 95 -1.74 -0.91 -0.55
N PHE A 96 -2.53 -0.29 0.31
CA PHE A 96 -3.26 0.92 0.00
C PHE A 96 -2.38 2.15 0.14
N LEU A 97 -2.40 2.97 -0.90
CA LEU A 97 -1.70 4.25 -1.00
C LEU A 97 -2.72 5.37 -0.97
N ARG A 98 -2.39 6.47 -0.29
CA ARG A 98 -3.27 7.64 -0.19
C ARG A 98 -4.70 7.26 0.21
N LEU A 99 -4.86 6.33 1.15
CA LEU A 99 -6.15 5.93 1.68
C LEU A 99 -6.80 7.15 2.34
N SER A 100 -7.84 7.69 1.70
CA SER A 100 -8.43 8.98 2.03
C SER A 100 -9.76 8.87 2.78
N ALA A 101 -10.44 7.73 2.71
CA ALA A 101 -11.66 7.48 3.45
C ALA A 101 -11.87 5.98 3.70
N ASP A 102 -12.34 5.65 4.91
CA ASP A 102 -12.88 4.36 5.25
C ASP A 102 -14.33 4.29 4.70
N THR A 103 -14.68 3.20 4.06
CA THR A 103 -16.00 2.99 3.43
C THR A 103 -16.90 2.04 4.21
N GLY A 104 -16.40 1.49 5.34
CA GLY A 104 -17.07 0.46 6.12
C GLY A 104 -16.96 -0.95 5.50
N THR A 105 -16.22 -1.08 4.38
CA THR A 105 -15.94 -2.35 3.71
C THR A 105 -14.43 -2.60 3.68
N PHE A 106 -14.00 -3.76 3.17
CA PHE A 106 -12.57 -4.07 2.97
C PHE A 106 -11.94 -3.29 1.80
N ILE A 107 -12.72 -2.52 1.05
CA ILE A 107 -12.28 -1.67 -0.07
C ILE A 107 -12.40 -0.19 0.34
N PRO A 108 -11.32 0.45 0.82
CA PRO A 108 -11.34 1.88 1.11
C PRO A 108 -11.27 2.73 -0.16
N ARG A 109 -11.49 4.03 -0.02
CA ARG A 109 -11.14 4.96 -1.09
C ARG A 109 -9.62 5.17 -1.11
N ALA A 110 -8.94 4.49 -2.02
CA ALA A 110 -7.48 4.44 -2.10
C ALA A 110 -7.00 4.07 -3.51
N TYR A 111 -5.67 4.15 -3.70
CA TYR A 111 -4.99 3.38 -4.74
C TYR A 111 -4.38 2.14 -4.12
N GLU A 112 -4.52 1.00 -4.76
CA GLU A 112 -3.95 -0.24 -4.30
C GLU A 112 -2.78 -0.66 -5.19
N ASN A 113 -1.66 -1.01 -4.55
CA ASN A 113 -0.65 -1.84 -5.16
C ASN A 113 -0.97 -3.29 -4.83
N GLN A 114 -1.38 -4.03 -5.85
CA GLN A 114 -1.77 -5.43 -5.72
C GLN A 114 -0.60 -6.29 -5.29
N LEU A 115 -0.83 -7.19 -4.34
CA LEU A 115 0.10 -8.24 -3.93
C LEU A 115 -0.37 -9.64 -4.33
N GLU A 116 -1.59 -9.81 -4.87
CA GLU A 116 -2.00 -11.08 -5.45
C GLU A 116 -0.92 -11.59 -6.40
N ARG A 117 -0.49 -12.83 -6.19
CA ARG A 117 0.73 -13.36 -6.78
C ARG A 117 0.80 -13.26 -8.31
N GLU A 118 -0.31 -13.51 -9.00
CA GLU A 118 -0.35 -13.46 -10.46
C GLU A 118 -0.38 -12.03 -11.01
N SER A 119 -0.86 -11.07 -10.21
CA SER A 119 -1.06 -9.67 -10.60
C SER A 119 -0.26 -8.66 -9.76
N VAL A 120 0.72 -9.13 -8.98
CA VAL A 120 1.57 -8.30 -8.11
C VAL A 120 2.12 -7.07 -8.84
N CYS A 121 2.11 -5.89 -8.18
CA CYS A 121 2.43 -4.59 -8.75
C CYS A 121 1.43 -4.04 -9.79
N SER A 122 0.29 -4.66 -10.04
CA SER A 122 -0.82 -3.98 -10.71
C SER A 122 -1.35 -2.86 -9.81
N VAL A 123 -1.85 -1.78 -10.40
CA VAL A 123 -2.36 -0.62 -9.65
C VAL A 123 -3.85 -0.49 -9.88
N PHE A 124 -4.59 -0.41 -8.80
CA PHE A 124 -6.05 -0.24 -8.81
C PHE A 124 -6.44 1.10 -8.21
N ALA A 125 -7.49 1.72 -8.74
CA ALA A 125 -8.21 2.80 -8.07
C ALA A 125 -9.51 2.23 -7.52
N LEU A 126 -9.74 2.41 -6.21
CA LEU A 126 -10.77 1.75 -5.43
C LEU A 126 -11.64 2.76 -4.71
N GLY A 127 -12.90 2.38 -4.38
CA GLY A 127 -13.80 3.17 -3.54
C GLY A 127 -14.06 4.58 -4.08
N GLY A 128 -14.18 4.74 -5.41
CA GLY A 128 -14.38 6.02 -6.08
C GLY A 128 -13.10 6.86 -6.26
N ALA A 129 -11.91 6.30 -6.02
CA ALA A 129 -10.67 6.92 -6.49
C ALA A 129 -10.60 6.88 -8.03
N VAL A 130 -9.89 7.82 -8.64
CA VAL A 130 -9.84 7.98 -10.09
C VAL A 130 -8.41 7.86 -10.61
N LEU A 131 -8.20 7.03 -11.63
CA LEU A 131 -7.03 7.03 -12.49
C LEU A 131 -7.37 7.75 -13.80
N GLU A 132 -6.76 8.91 -14.05
CA GLU A 132 -7.00 9.65 -15.29
C GLU A 132 -6.59 8.83 -16.51
N GLY A 133 -7.47 8.80 -17.51
CA GLY A 133 -7.24 8.04 -18.74
C GLY A 133 -7.51 6.54 -18.63
N VAL A 134 -7.94 6.04 -17.46
CA VAL A 134 -8.31 4.65 -17.26
C VAL A 134 -9.78 4.56 -16.86
N ALA A 135 -10.61 4.03 -17.75
CA ALA A 135 -12.03 3.84 -17.45
C ALA A 135 -12.21 2.72 -16.41
N PRO A 136 -13.09 2.89 -15.41
CA PRO A 136 -13.45 1.82 -14.51
C PRO A 136 -14.25 0.72 -15.24
N ARG A 137 -14.21 -0.50 -14.70
CA ARG A 137 -14.95 -1.64 -15.26
C ARG A 137 -16.45 -1.45 -15.21
N THR A 138 -16.94 -0.80 -14.16
CA THR A 138 -18.36 -0.42 -13.95
C THR A 138 -18.41 1.01 -13.40
N PRO A 139 -19.51 1.74 -13.53
CA PRO A 139 -19.71 2.99 -12.80
C PRO A 139 -19.56 2.77 -11.28
N TYR A 140 -19.06 3.78 -10.57
CA TYR A 140 -18.95 3.70 -9.12
C TYR A 140 -20.33 3.81 -8.46
N ASP A 141 -20.62 2.85 -7.59
CA ASP A 141 -21.78 2.83 -6.71
C ASP A 141 -21.31 2.64 -5.26
N PRO A 142 -21.56 3.59 -4.34
CA PRO A 142 -21.14 3.45 -2.95
C PRO A 142 -21.80 2.28 -2.20
N ALA A 143 -22.86 1.69 -2.72
CA ALA A 143 -23.51 0.50 -2.17
C ALA A 143 -22.81 -0.81 -2.60
N ASP A 144 -21.95 -0.78 -3.62
CA ASP A 144 -21.20 -1.94 -4.11
C ASP A 144 -19.70 -1.68 -3.99
N ALA A 145 -19.04 -2.32 -3.03
CA ALA A 145 -17.62 -2.17 -2.75
C ALA A 145 -16.71 -2.49 -3.95
N LEU A 146 -17.17 -3.36 -4.86
CA LEU A 146 -16.41 -3.80 -6.03
C LEU A 146 -16.74 -3.00 -7.30
N SER A 147 -17.62 -2.00 -7.21
CA SER A 147 -17.93 -1.10 -8.32
C SER A 147 -16.88 -0.02 -8.53
N GLY A 148 -16.84 0.57 -9.71
CA GLY A 148 -15.99 1.71 -10.04
C GLY A 148 -14.49 1.42 -10.04
N ILE A 149 -14.08 0.16 -10.03
CA ILE A 149 -12.66 -0.23 -10.01
C ILE A 149 -12.02 0.03 -11.38
N ALA A 150 -11.00 0.90 -11.40
CA ALA A 150 -10.10 1.07 -12.53
C ALA A 150 -8.76 0.39 -12.25
N ALA A 151 -8.18 -0.28 -13.24
CA ALA A 151 -6.96 -1.06 -13.04
C ALA A 151 -5.95 -0.87 -14.17
N VAL A 152 -4.68 -0.75 -13.80
CA VAL A 152 -3.53 -0.81 -14.72
C VAL A 152 -2.70 -2.04 -14.37
N PRO A 153 -2.76 -3.12 -15.17
CA PRO A 153 -1.97 -4.32 -14.95
C PRO A 153 -0.46 -4.03 -14.98
N ARG A 154 0.32 -4.84 -14.28
CA ARG A 154 1.78 -4.80 -14.43
C ARG A 154 2.18 -5.14 -15.87
N LYS A 155 3.32 -4.60 -16.29
CA LYS A 155 3.76 -4.67 -17.71
C LYS A 155 4.85 -5.70 -17.98
N VAL A 156 5.49 -6.21 -16.93
CA VAL A 156 6.60 -7.16 -17.03
C VAL A 156 6.40 -8.36 -16.11
N SER A 157 7.11 -9.44 -16.37
CA SER A 157 7.03 -10.65 -15.56
C SER A 157 7.41 -10.38 -14.11
N SER A 158 6.76 -11.08 -13.18
CA SER A 158 7.02 -10.93 -11.76
C SER A 158 8.42 -11.41 -11.38
N SER A 159 9.06 -10.68 -10.48
CA SER A 159 10.29 -11.05 -9.78
C SER A 159 10.01 -11.60 -8.39
N GLU A 160 8.75 -11.98 -8.09
CA GLU A 160 8.34 -12.52 -6.82
C GLU A 160 9.01 -13.87 -6.53
N LYS A 161 9.52 -14.02 -5.33
CA LYS A 161 10.16 -15.24 -4.86
C LYS A 161 9.15 -16.34 -4.51
N ALA A 162 9.66 -17.52 -4.19
CA ALA A 162 8.84 -18.63 -3.76
C ALA A 162 8.08 -18.32 -2.45
N MET A 163 6.97 -19.03 -2.21
CA MET A 163 6.22 -18.93 -0.96
C MET A 163 7.10 -19.22 0.25
N GLY A 164 6.95 -18.41 1.30
CA GLY A 164 7.74 -18.46 2.51
C GLY A 164 9.04 -17.63 2.45
N GLU A 165 9.40 -17.09 1.29
CA GLU A 165 10.56 -16.21 1.14
C GLU A 165 10.15 -14.73 1.21
N TRP A 166 11.01 -13.93 1.84
CA TRP A 166 10.80 -12.49 1.94
C TRP A 166 11.06 -11.78 0.62
N ASN A 167 10.08 -11.01 0.18
CA ASN A 167 10.13 -10.12 -0.98
C ASN A 167 10.29 -8.69 -0.50
N LEU A 168 11.19 -7.92 -1.13
CA LEU A 168 11.30 -6.48 -0.93
C LEU A 168 10.38 -5.77 -1.93
N PHE A 169 9.39 -5.04 -1.42
CA PHE A 169 8.53 -4.18 -2.21
C PHE A 169 8.92 -2.71 -2.00
N GLU A 170 9.07 -1.98 -3.08
CA GLU A 170 9.38 -0.55 -3.07
C GLU A 170 8.37 0.18 -3.96
N VAL A 171 7.75 1.22 -3.41
CA VAL A 171 6.86 2.09 -4.16
C VAL A 171 7.26 3.54 -3.98
N GLU A 172 7.31 4.28 -5.09
CA GLU A 172 7.46 5.74 -5.09
C GLU A 172 6.16 6.36 -5.60
N VAL A 173 5.54 7.20 -4.77
CA VAL A 173 4.37 8.01 -5.11
C VAL A 173 4.81 9.46 -5.17
N ASN A 174 4.70 10.08 -6.35
CA ASN A 174 5.10 11.47 -6.55
C ASN A 174 4.17 12.17 -7.55
N GLY A 175 3.49 13.24 -7.09
CA GLY A 175 2.49 13.92 -7.88
C GLY A 175 1.38 12.98 -8.34
N ASP A 176 1.22 12.83 -9.64
CA ASP A 176 0.24 11.97 -10.29
C ASP A 176 0.74 10.56 -10.62
N SER A 177 1.96 10.21 -10.18
CA SER A 177 2.60 8.97 -10.61
C SER A 177 2.89 8.02 -9.45
N VAL A 178 2.87 6.72 -9.75
CA VAL A 178 3.35 5.64 -8.89
C VAL A 178 4.31 4.73 -9.66
N VAL A 179 5.41 4.35 -9.01
CA VAL A 179 6.40 3.42 -9.54
C VAL A 179 6.57 2.27 -8.57
N ASN A 180 6.37 1.05 -9.05
CA ASN A 180 6.44 -0.17 -8.24
C ASN A 180 7.65 -1.01 -8.63
N ARG A 181 8.45 -1.40 -7.61
CA ARG A 181 9.55 -2.33 -7.76
C ARG A 181 9.39 -3.50 -6.81
N LEU A 182 9.69 -4.68 -7.30
CA LEU A 182 9.71 -5.91 -6.52
C LEU A 182 11.09 -6.55 -6.66
N ASN A 183 11.77 -6.78 -5.54
CA ASN A 183 13.11 -7.35 -5.51
C ASN A 183 14.10 -6.60 -6.42
N GLY A 184 13.99 -5.26 -6.47
CA GLY A 184 14.83 -4.36 -7.26
C GLY A 184 14.41 -4.20 -8.74
N VAL A 185 13.43 -4.97 -9.24
CA VAL A 185 12.95 -4.89 -10.62
C VAL A 185 11.73 -3.97 -10.69
N GLU A 186 11.74 -2.95 -11.56
CA GLU A 186 10.58 -2.11 -11.82
C GLU A 186 9.55 -2.91 -12.64
N LEU A 187 8.41 -3.22 -12.01
CA LEU A 187 7.35 -4.03 -12.61
C LEU A 187 6.21 -3.18 -13.19
N ASN A 188 6.01 -1.97 -12.67
CA ASN A 188 4.96 -1.08 -13.17
C ASN A 188 5.30 0.39 -12.90
N ARG A 189 4.84 1.24 -13.83
CA ARG A 189 4.86 2.70 -13.72
C ARG A 189 3.54 3.23 -14.25
N VAL A 190 2.75 3.85 -13.38
CA VAL A 190 1.42 4.34 -13.67
C VAL A 190 1.35 5.84 -13.44
N LYS A 191 0.64 6.56 -14.29
CA LYS A 191 0.29 7.98 -14.16
C LYS A 191 -1.21 8.16 -14.06
N GLY A 192 -1.62 9.36 -13.70
CA GLY A 192 -3.03 9.73 -13.63
C GLY A 192 -3.64 9.54 -12.25
N LEU A 193 -2.81 9.33 -11.19
CA LEU A 193 -3.31 9.37 -9.83
C LEU A 193 -3.72 10.80 -9.47
N LYS A 194 -4.89 10.97 -8.86
CA LYS A 194 -5.22 12.26 -8.26
C LYS A 194 -4.31 12.52 -7.05
N THR A 195 -3.79 13.74 -6.97
CA THR A 195 -3.01 14.19 -5.81
C THR A 195 -3.96 14.34 -4.63
N MET A 196 -3.81 13.48 -3.66
CA MET A 196 -4.55 13.52 -2.40
C MET A 196 -3.65 13.02 -1.27
N LYS A 197 -3.94 13.44 -0.05
CA LYS A 197 -3.30 12.93 1.15
C LYS A 197 -4.09 11.73 1.67
N GLY A 198 -3.41 10.79 2.29
CA GLY A 198 -4.08 9.66 2.90
C GLY A 198 -3.16 8.79 3.75
N ALA A 199 -3.75 7.77 4.37
CA ALA A 199 -3.03 6.76 5.12
C ALA A 199 -2.35 5.74 4.19
N ILE A 200 -1.47 4.93 4.77
CA ILE A 200 -0.96 3.69 4.19
C ILE A 200 -1.76 2.54 4.81
N GLY A 201 -2.21 1.60 3.99
CA GLY A 201 -2.95 0.43 4.46
C GLY A 201 -2.34 -0.89 4.00
N LEU A 202 -2.54 -1.94 4.78
CA LEU A 202 -2.23 -3.32 4.46
C LEU A 202 -3.54 -4.10 4.41
N GLN A 203 -3.80 -4.82 3.33
CA GLN A 203 -5.10 -5.47 3.13
C GLN A 203 -5.09 -6.92 3.67
N SER A 204 -6.24 -7.34 4.20
CA SER A 204 -6.58 -8.72 4.53
C SER A 204 -7.67 -9.19 3.58
N GLU A 205 -7.33 -10.04 2.58
CA GLU A 205 -8.24 -10.47 1.52
C GLU A 205 -7.99 -11.93 1.10
N GLY A 206 -8.02 -12.84 2.07
CA GLY A 206 -7.96 -14.28 1.83
C GLY A 206 -6.57 -14.90 1.80
N GLY A 207 -5.50 -14.13 1.65
CA GLY A 207 -4.13 -14.62 1.68
C GLY A 207 -3.46 -14.50 3.06
N ALA A 208 -2.93 -15.60 3.60
CA ALA A 208 -2.11 -15.53 4.81
C ALA A 208 -0.74 -14.94 4.48
N ILE A 209 -0.44 -13.77 5.04
CA ILE A 209 0.70 -12.93 4.69
C ILE A 209 1.34 -12.28 5.91
N GLU A 210 2.61 -11.98 5.82
CA GLU A 210 3.37 -11.22 6.81
C GLU A 210 4.05 -10.02 6.18
N PHE A 211 4.17 -8.94 7.00
CA PHE A 211 4.83 -7.69 6.63
C PHE A 211 5.83 -7.27 7.69
N ARG A 212 7.00 -6.77 7.29
CA ARG A 212 7.99 -6.21 8.20
C ARG A 212 8.81 -5.10 7.54
N ASN A 213 9.67 -4.43 8.33
CA ASN A 213 10.60 -3.40 7.85
C ASN A 213 9.89 -2.32 7.02
N ILE A 214 8.74 -1.84 7.54
CA ILE A 214 7.89 -0.87 6.84
C ILE A 214 8.45 0.53 7.11
N VAL A 215 9.08 1.12 6.10
CA VAL A 215 9.76 2.40 6.18
C VAL A 215 9.22 3.36 5.12
N LEU A 216 8.96 4.60 5.49
CA LEU A 216 8.48 5.64 4.60
C LEU A 216 9.40 6.86 4.65
N GLU A 217 9.79 7.34 3.49
CA GLU A 217 10.51 8.60 3.27
C GLU A 217 9.58 9.59 2.57
N GLU A 218 9.24 10.70 3.21
CA GLU A 218 8.43 11.74 2.56
C GLU A 218 9.27 12.50 1.54
N LEU A 219 8.67 12.76 0.37
CA LEU A 219 9.26 13.53 -0.72
C LEU A 219 8.70 14.96 -0.70
N PRO A 220 9.48 15.94 -1.19
CA PRO A 220 9.04 17.34 -1.31
C PRO A 220 7.79 17.52 -2.17
#